data_43582573292c5dc05adfe26c7f6cadf8
#
_entry.id   43582573292c5dc05adfe26c7f6cadf8
#
_cell.length_a   1.000
_cell.length_b   1.000
_cell.length_c   1.000
_cell.angle_alpha   90.00
_cell.angle_beta   90.00
_cell.angle_gamma   90.00
#
_symmetry.space_group_name_H-M   'P 1'
#
loop_
_entity.id
_entity.type
_entity.pdbx_description
1 polymer ?
#
loop_
_entity_poly.entity_id
_entity_poly.type
_entity_poly.pdbx_seq_one_letter_code
_entity_poly.pdbx_strand_id
1 'polypeptide(L)'
;MQPIAATSAKPKAAITFRLRKHADYQRVYKASRKQFARQMSYFYALRPQLGPDGTPLRDADATSPRVGLTVGKVMGKAVDRNRIKRRMREAVRKNLALLAAPVDVILHPRRSVIDLEFAALDREVATVFRAIQKAVQKQQPEA
;
A
#
# COMPACT_ATOMS: atom_id res chain seq x y z
N MET A 1 -2.06 31.27 14.82
CA MET A 1 -2.36 30.64 14.55
C MET A 1 -2.70 29.80 14.06
N GLN A 2 -2.85 29.37 13.96
CA GLN A 2 -3.26 28.68 13.64
C GLN A 2 -3.31 27.70 13.19
N PRO A 3 -3.12 27.63 12.76
CA PRO A 3 -2.98 26.53 11.96
C PRO A 3 -3.33 25.29 12.51
N ILE A 4 -3.64 25.37 13.45
CA ILE A 4 -4.03 24.34 14.17
C ILE A 4 -5.15 23.63 13.65
N ALA A 5 -6.04 24.34 13.17
CA ALA A 5 -7.22 23.75 12.64
C ALA A 5 -6.88 22.74 11.60
N ALA A 6 -5.82 22.96 10.94
CA ALA A 6 -5.47 22.09 9.88
C ALA A 6 -5.19 20.70 10.37
N THR A 7 -4.76 20.57 11.57
CA THR A 7 -4.42 19.27 12.04
C THR A 7 -5.59 18.35 12.15
N SER A 8 -6.75 18.88 12.35
CA SER A 8 -7.89 18.02 12.53
C SER A 8 -8.20 17.21 11.30
N ALA A 9 -7.80 17.66 10.16
CA ALA A 9 -8.09 16.94 8.94
C ALA A 9 -7.09 15.82 8.67
N LYS A 10 -5.95 15.86 9.30
CA LYS A 10 -4.93 14.92 8.97
C LYS A 10 -5.25 13.49 9.22
N PRO A 11 -5.89 13.14 10.33
CA PRO A 11 -6.17 11.74 10.57
C PRO A 11 -6.99 11.09 9.48
N LYS A 12 -7.90 11.83 8.90
CA LYS A 12 -8.72 11.26 7.85
C LYS A 12 -7.91 10.96 6.61
N ALA A 13 -7.00 11.86 6.28
CA ALA A 13 -6.17 11.64 5.12
C ALA A 13 -5.33 10.38 5.27
N ALA A 14 -4.86 10.11 6.46
CA ALA A 14 -4.05 8.94 6.67
C ALA A 14 -4.82 7.66 6.46
N ILE A 15 -6.12 7.67 6.61
CA ILE A 15 -6.92 6.49 6.45
C ILE A 15 -7.19 6.16 5.00
N THR A 16 -7.12 7.14 4.14
CA THR A 16 -7.49 6.94 2.74
C THR A 16 -6.50 6.09 1.96
N PHE A 17 -5.32 5.81 2.50
CA PHE A 17 -4.39 4.98 1.76
C PHE A 17 -4.75 3.49 1.78
N ARG A 18 -5.73 3.09 2.56
CA ARG A 18 -6.01 1.66 2.73
C ARG A 18 -6.81 1.08 1.57
N LEU A 19 -6.30 -0.03 1.03
CA LEU A 19 -7.02 -0.80 0.02
C LEU A 19 -7.97 -1.71 0.76
N ARG A 20 -9.27 -1.62 0.48
CA ARG A 20 -10.27 -2.37 1.25
C ARG A 20 -11.16 -3.29 0.46
N LYS A 21 -11.50 -2.91 -0.75
CA LYS A 21 -12.52 -3.63 -1.50
C LYS A 21 -12.00 -4.95 -2.05
N HIS A 22 -12.81 -5.98 -1.87
CA HIS A 22 -12.46 -7.30 -2.38
C HIS A 22 -12.21 -7.29 -3.88
N ALA A 23 -13.04 -6.55 -4.62
CA ALA A 23 -12.87 -6.46 -6.06
C ALA A 23 -11.53 -5.86 -6.45
N ASP A 24 -11.05 -4.89 -5.67
CA ASP A 24 -9.74 -4.28 -5.94
C ASP A 24 -8.62 -5.27 -5.68
N TYR A 25 -8.74 -6.06 -4.62
CA TYR A 25 -7.75 -7.10 -4.36
C TYR A 25 -7.69 -8.10 -5.50
N GLN A 26 -8.86 -8.54 -5.97
CA GLN A 26 -8.89 -9.49 -7.07
C GLN A 26 -8.30 -8.91 -8.35
N ARG A 27 -8.58 -7.65 -8.61
CA ARG A 27 -8.03 -6.98 -9.79
C ARG A 27 -6.51 -6.94 -9.75
N VAL A 28 -5.95 -6.62 -8.58
CA VAL A 28 -4.50 -6.58 -8.44
C VAL A 28 -3.90 -7.96 -8.61
N TYR A 29 -4.50 -8.98 -8.00
CA TYR A 29 -3.98 -10.33 -8.13
C TYR A 29 -4.01 -10.82 -9.58
N LYS A 30 -5.03 -10.47 -10.32
CA LYS A 30 -5.11 -10.88 -11.72
C LYS A 30 -4.12 -10.14 -12.61
N ALA A 31 -3.83 -8.91 -12.28
CA ALA A 31 -3.03 -8.06 -13.13
C ALA A 31 -1.53 -8.15 -12.86
N SER A 32 -1.12 -8.82 -11.79
CA SER A 32 0.27 -8.79 -11.39
C SER A 32 0.77 -10.15 -10.95
N ARG A 33 2.08 -10.25 -10.86
CA ARG A 33 2.72 -11.45 -10.37
C ARG A 33 3.22 -11.21 -8.95
N LYS A 34 3.35 -12.29 -8.19
CA LYS A 34 3.90 -12.21 -6.87
C LYS A 34 5.36 -11.82 -6.95
N GLN A 35 5.71 -10.77 -6.23
CA GLN A 35 7.09 -10.34 -6.10
C GLN A 35 7.57 -10.68 -4.71
N PHE A 36 8.87 -10.83 -4.54
CA PHE A 36 9.42 -11.24 -3.26
C PHE A 36 10.40 -10.22 -2.72
N ALA A 37 10.31 -9.97 -1.43
CA ALA A 37 11.30 -9.22 -0.69
C ALA A 37 11.74 -10.13 0.45
N ARG A 38 12.60 -9.63 1.31
CA ARG A 38 13.16 -10.46 2.36
C ARG A 38 12.15 -10.90 3.41
N GLN A 39 11.31 -9.96 3.85
CA GLN A 39 10.35 -10.22 4.92
C GLN A 39 8.91 -10.24 4.44
N MET A 40 8.67 -10.13 3.16
CA MET A 40 7.31 -10.10 2.64
C MET A 40 7.30 -10.38 1.15
N SER A 41 6.13 -10.79 0.66
CA SER A 41 5.89 -10.79 -0.77
C SER A 41 4.85 -9.73 -1.06
N TYR A 42 4.69 -9.36 -2.31
CA TYR A 42 3.77 -8.27 -2.64
C TYR A 42 3.30 -8.36 -4.09
N PHE A 43 2.17 -7.67 -4.31
CA PHE A 43 1.57 -7.53 -5.63
C PHE A 43 1.28 -6.07 -5.83
N TYR A 44 1.29 -5.61 -7.07
CA TYR A 44 0.90 -4.22 -7.34
C TYR A 44 0.37 -4.09 -8.75
N ALA A 45 -0.53 -3.13 -8.95
CA ALA A 45 -1.07 -2.82 -10.26
C ALA A 45 -1.53 -1.37 -10.28
N LEU A 46 -1.31 -0.71 -11.41
CA LEU A 46 -1.83 0.63 -11.59
C LEU A 46 -3.35 0.57 -11.68
N ARG A 47 -4.01 1.53 -11.07
CA ARG A 47 -5.46 1.63 -11.19
C ARG A 47 -5.83 2.25 -12.52
N PRO A 48 -6.95 1.83 -13.11
CA PRO A 48 -7.45 2.50 -14.30
C PRO A 48 -7.74 3.96 -13.99
N GLN A 49 -7.42 4.84 -14.89
CA GLN A 49 -7.71 6.26 -14.72
C GLN A 49 -9.00 6.65 -15.41
N LEU A 50 -9.50 5.79 -16.27
CA LEU A 50 -10.77 6.03 -16.98
C LEU A 50 -11.77 4.97 -16.58
N GLY A 51 -13.02 5.36 -16.51
CA GLY A 51 -14.11 4.43 -16.23
C GLY A 51 -14.44 3.60 -17.47
N PRO A 52 -15.41 2.67 -17.34
CA PRO A 52 -15.75 1.79 -18.44
C PRO A 52 -16.23 2.52 -19.68
N ASP A 53 -16.79 3.71 -19.50
CA ASP A 53 -17.29 4.51 -20.64
C ASP A 53 -16.25 5.49 -21.13
N GLY A 54 -15.01 5.37 -20.68
CA GLY A 54 -13.95 6.24 -21.14
C GLY A 54 -13.85 7.57 -20.44
N THR A 55 -14.71 7.83 -19.47
CA THR A 55 -14.64 9.11 -18.74
C THR A 55 -13.61 9.01 -17.63
N PRO A 56 -12.96 10.13 -17.29
CA PRO A 56 -12.01 10.12 -16.18
C PRO A 56 -12.70 9.82 -14.87
N LEU A 57 -12.03 9.09 -14.01
CA LEU A 57 -12.53 8.84 -12.68
C LEU A 57 -12.39 10.10 -11.85
N ARG A 58 -13.41 10.42 -11.09
CA ARG A 58 -13.43 11.65 -10.31
C ARG A 58 -13.08 11.46 -8.86
N ASP A 59 -12.94 10.22 -8.47
CA ASP A 59 -12.65 9.91 -7.11
C ASP A 59 -11.39 10.63 -6.68
N ALA A 60 -11.40 11.22 -5.52
CA ALA A 60 -10.21 11.89 -4.99
C ALA A 60 -9.05 10.93 -4.86
N ASP A 61 -9.33 9.66 -4.72
CA ASP A 61 -8.31 8.65 -4.56
C ASP A 61 -7.78 8.12 -5.89
N ALA A 62 -8.29 8.63 -6.99
CA ALA A 62 -7.92 8.09 -8.30
C ALA A 62 -6.44 8.24 -8.60
N THR A 63 -5.76 9.22 -8.00
CA THR A 63 -4.35 9.46 -8.27
C THR A 63 -3.43 9.07 -7.13
N SER A 64 -3.98 8.67 -5.99
CA SER A 64 -3.15 8.35 -4.83
C SER A 64 -2.91 6.85 -4.71
N PRO A 65 -1.79 6.45 -4.12
CA PRO A 65 -1.56 5.02 -3.92
C PRO A 65 -2.45 4.47 -2.81
N ARG A 66 -2.78 3.20 -2.93
CA ARG A 66 -3.53 2.50 -1.88
C ARG A 66 -2.78 1.21 -1.56
N VAL A 67 -2.75 0.86 -0.29
CA VAL A 67 -2.00 -0.31 0.17
C VAL A 67 -2.89 -1.19 1.03
N GLY A 68 -2.93 -2.46 0.70
CA GLY A 68 -3.65 -3.46 1.49
C GLY A 68 -2.68 -4.42 2.12
N LEU A 69 -3.10 -5.00 3.22
CA LEU A 69 -2.32 -6.00 3.94
C LEU A 69 -3.10 -7.29 4.00
N THR A 70 -2.40 -8.39 3.81
CA THR A 70 -3.00 -9.71 3.97
C THR A 70 -2.22 -10.44 5.05
N VAL A 71 -2.88 -10.66 6.18
CA VAL A 71 -2.29 -11.38 7.30
C VAL A 71 -3.29 -12.46 7.71
N GLY A 72 -3.08 -13.64 7.19
CA GLY A 72 -4.03 -14.75 7.40
C GLY A 72 -3.77 -15.52 8.68
N LYS A 73 -4.65 -16.47 8.94
CA LYS A 73 -4.60 -17.28 10.16
C LYS A 73 -3.29 -18.04 10.31
N VAL A 74 -2.65 -18.34 9.22
CA VAL A 74 -1.39 -19.07 9.25
C VAL A 74 -0.30 -18.26 9.94
N MET A 75 -0.48 -16.97 10.09
CA MET A 75 0.50 -16.10 10.74
C MET A 75 0.44 -16.17 12.26
N GLY A 76 -0.52 -16.89 12.83
CA GLY A 76 -0.58 -17.07 14.26
C GLY A 76 -1.89 -16.62 14.86
N LYS A 77 -1.88 -16.42 16.16
CA LYS A 77 -3.07 -16.01 16.91
C LYS A 77 -3.49 -14.60 16.54
N ALA A 78 -4.72 -14.26 16.89
CA ALA A 78 -5.25 -12.94 16.57
C ALA A 78 -4.37 -11.80 17.10
N VAL A 79 -3.81 -11.97 18.30
CA VAL A 79 -2.98 -10.93 18.87
C VAL A 79 -1.70 -10.74 18.06
N ASP A 80 -1.13 -11.84 17.58
CA ASP A 80 0.08 -11.78 16.76
C ASP A 80 -0.21 -11.14 15.41
N ARG A 81 -1.34 -11.52 14.81
CA ARG A 81 -1.72 -10.96 13.52
C ARG A 81 -1.98 -9.47 13.63
N ASN A 82 -2.61 -9.04 14.71
CA ASN A 82 -2.87 -7.61 14.92
C ASN A 82 -1.56 -6.85 15.10
N ARG A 83 -0.59 -7.45 15.77
CA ARG A 83 0.71 -6.83 15.95
C ARG A 83 1.41 -6.65 14.59
N ILE A 84 1.37 -7.70 13.75
CA ILE A 84 1.93 -7.60 12.41
C ILE A 84 1.26 -6.47 11.64
N LYS A 85 -0.07 -6.41 11.69
CA LYS A 85 -0.80 -5.38 10.96
C LYS A 85 -0.43 -3.98 11.43
N ARG A 86 -0.33 -3.77 12.74
CA ARG A 86 0.03 -2.45 13.26
C ARG A 86 1.42 -2.02 12.82
N ARG A 87 2.37 -2.94 12.92
CA ARG A 87 3.74 -2.64 12.51
C ARG A 87 3.81 -2.33 11.03
N MET A 88 3.12 -3.12 10.22
CA MET A 88 3.11 -2.91 8.78
C MET A 88 2.45 -1.57 8.43
N ARG A 89 1.33 -1.25 9.08
CA ARG A 89 0.66 0.02 8.78
C ARG A 89 1.53 1.21 9.10
N GLU A 90 2.28 1.13 10.19
CA GLU A 90 3.16 2.23 10.53
C GLU A 90 4.28 2.37 9.51
N ALA A 91 4.87 1.27 9.09
CA ALA A 91 5.92 1.32 8.08
C ALA A 91 5.39 1.82 6.74
N VAL A 92 4.17 1.39 6.37
CA VAL A 92 3.55 1.87 5.14
C VAL A 92 3.31 3.37 5.23
N ARG A 93 2.74 3.84 6.33
CA ARG A 93 2.43 5.24 6.48
C ARG A 93 3.69 6.11 6.34
N LYS A 94 4.78 5.66 6.92
CA LYS A 94 6.03 6.41 6.87
C LYS A 94 6.63 6.46 5.46
N ASN A 95 6.32 5.50 4.64
CA ASN A 95 6.94 5.40 3.32
C ASN A 95 5.98 5.66 2.16
N LEU A 96 4.75 6.00 2.47
CA LEU A 96 3.73 6.15 1.43
C LEU A 96 4.11 7.18 0.37
N ALA A 97 4.80 8.23 0.76
CA ALA A 97 5.19 9.28 -0.17
C ALA A 97 6.15 8.81 -1.25
N LEU A 98 6.75 7.64 -1.09
CA LEU A 98 7.62 7.08 -2.12
C LEU A 98 6.82 6.59 -3.32
N LEU A 99 5.51 6.38 -3.14
CA LEU A 99 4.63 5.98 -4.23
C LEU A 99 3.93 7.23 -4.76
N ALA A 100 4.25 7.60 -5.97
CA ALA A 100 3.71 8.82 -6.57
C ALA A 100 2.73 8.53 -7.71
N ALA A 101 2.32 7.29 -7.85
CA ALA A 101 1.42 6.87 -8.93
C ALA A 101 0.14 6.31 -8.35
N PRO A 102 -0.95 6.25 -9.13
CA PRO A 102 -2.20 5.65 -8.67
C PRO A 102 -2.10 4.13 -8.70
N VAL A 103 -1.30 3.60 -7.81
CA VAL A 103 -1.02 2.17 -7.76
C VAL A 103 -1.68 1.55 -6.54
N ASP A 104 -2.21 0.34 -6.72
CA ASP A 104 -2.73 -0.45 -5.62
C ASP A 104 -1.72 -1.53 -5.31
N VAL A 105 -1.33 -1.63 -4.06
CA VAL A 105 -0.30 -2.55 -3.60
C VAL A 105 -0.91 -3.47 -2.55
N ILE A 106 -0.60 -4.75 -2.63
CA ILE A 106 -0.99 -5.70 -1.60
C ILE A 106 0.28 -6.29 -1.01
N LEU A 107 0.44 -6.16 0.29
CA LEU A 107 1.61 -6.68 0.99
C LEU A 107 1.23 -7.92 1.78
N HIS A 108 2.05 -8.95 1.66
CA HIS A 108 1.89 -10.21 2.39
C HIS A 108 3.11 -10.37 3.30
N PRO A 109 3.07 -9.79 4.50
CA PRO A 109 4.22 -9.89 5.39
C PRO A 109 4.40 -11.33 5.88
N ARG A 110 5.64 -11.67 6.19
CA ARG A 110 5.95 -12.94 6.82
C ARG A 110 5.83 -12.80 8.32
N ARG A 111 5.71 -13.92 9.00
CA ARG A 111 5.58 -13.91 10.44
C ARG A 111 6.77 -13.25 11.14
N SER A 112 7.94 -13.31 10.54
CA SER A 112 9.14 -12.70 11.10
C SER A 112 9.01 -11.22 11.36
N VAL A 113 8.04 -10.56 10.73
CA VAL A 113 7.81 -9.14 10.95
C VAL A 113 7.44 -8.84 12.41
N ILE A 114 6.91 -9.82 13.14
CA ILE A 114 6.54 -9.62 14.53
C ILE A 114 7.74 -9.14 15.36
N ASP A 115 8.88 -9.75 15.15
CA ASP A 115 10.07 -9.48 15.96
C ASP A 115 11.15 -8.68 15.27
N LEU A 116 10.92 -8.30 14.03
CA LEU A 116 11.91 -7.55 13.29
C LEU A 116 12.05 -6.15 13.88
N GLU A 117 13.26 -5.64 13.98
CA GLU A 117 13.44 -4.27 14.41
C GLU A 117 12.69 -3.35 13.47
N PHE A 118 12.03 -2.35 14.04
CA PHE A 118 11.20 -1.48 13.22
C PHE A 118 12.02 -0.76 12.14
N ALA A 119 13.25 -0.37 12.47
CA ALA A 119 14.10 0.28 11.47
C ALA A 119 14.35 -0.63 10.26
N ALA A 120 14.49 -1.92 10.49
CA ALA A 120 14.69 -2.87 9.40
C ALA A 120 13.41 -3.02 8.58
N LEU A 121 12.26 -3.08 9.26
CA LEU A 121 10.99 -3.16 8.55
C LEU A 121 10.74 -1.91 7.72
N ASP A 122 11.02 -0.76 8.29
CA ASP A 122 10.87 0.51 7.61
C ASP A 122 11.71 0.54 6.34
N ARG A 123 12.95 0.12 6.42
CA ARG A 123 13.84 0.07 5.25
C ARG A 123 13.32 -0.89 4.20
N GLU A 124 12.78 -2.01 4.62
CA GLU A 124 12.29 -2.98 3.65
C GLU A 124 11.06 -2.46 2.91
N VAL A 125 10.12 -1.84 3.62
CA VAL A 125 8.95 -1.27 2.97
C VAL A 125 9.40 -0.16 2.01
N ALA A 126 10.37 0.65 2.41
CA ALA A 126 10.90 1.69 1.53
C ALA A 126 11.50 1.07 0.26
N THR A 127 12.24 -0.01 0.41
CA THR A 127 12.85 -0.69 -0.74
C THR A 127 11.77 -1.24 -1.67
N VAL A 128 10.74 -1.87 -1.11
CA VAL A 128 9.63 -2.39 -1.90
C VAL A 128 8.92 -1.27 -2.65
N PHE A 129 8.62 -0.17 -1.96
CA PHE A 129 7.91 0.94 -2.59
C PHE A 129 8.74 1.61 -3.68
N ARG A 130 10.04 1.74 -3.48
CA ARG A 130 10.90 2.29 -4.52
C ARG A 130 10.94 1.39 -5.75
N ALA A 131 10.98 0.08 -5.52
CA ALA A 131 10.96 -0.85 -6.64
C ALA A 131 9.64 -0.77 -7.41
N ILE A 132 8.52 -0.67 -6.67
CA ILE A 132 7.22 -0.53 -7.30
C ILE A 132 7.13 0.77 -8.09
N GLN A 133 7.56 1.88 -7.49
CA GLN A 133 7.49 3.17 -8.14
C GLN A 133 8.31 3.17 -9.43
N LYS A 134 9.48 2.58 -9.38
CA LYS A 134 10.32 2.49 -10.57
C LYS A 134 9.64 1.67 -11.65
N ALA A 135 9.01 0.57 -11.27
CA ALA A 135 8.35 -0.29 -12.24
C ALA A 135 7.14 0.38 -12.87
N VAL A 136 6.32 1.06 -12.06
CA VAL A 136 5.12 1.69 -12.61
C VAL A 136 5.46 2.92 -13.44
N GLN A 137 6.56 3.58 -13.16
CA GLN A 137 6.99 4.69 -14.01
C GLN A 137 7.26 4.22 -15.43
N LYS A 138 7.76 3.00 -15.58
CA LYS A 138 7.99 2.45 -16.91
C LYS A 138 6.69 2.09 -17.61
N GLN A 139 5.65 1.76 -16.83
CA GLN A 139 4.36 1.42 -17.41
C GLN A 139 3.55 2.64 -17.80
N GLN A 140 3.84 3.78 -17.19
CA GLN A 140 3.14 5.01 -17.51
C GLN A 140 3.95 5.77 -18.54
N PRO A 141 3.45 5.89 -19.76
CA PRO A 141 4.19 6.66 -20.76
C PRO A 141 4.27 8.09 -20.28
N GLU A 142 5.34 8.72 -20.66
CA GLU A 142 5.49 10.09 -20.32
C GLU A 142 4.41 10.87 -20.99
N ALA A 143 3.66 11.56 -20.24
CA ALA A 143 2.55 12.30 -20.81
C ALA A 143 3.00 13.63 -21.39
#